data_8b07e8dfa55fec5fd71570221506bcdd
#
_entry.id   8b07e8dfa55fec5fd71570221506bcdd
#
_cell.length_a   1.000
_cell.length_b   1.000
_cell.length_c   1.000
_cell.angle_alpha   90.00
_cell.angle_beta   90.00
_cell.angle_gamma   90.00
#
_symmetry.space_group_name_H-M   'P 1'
#
loop_
_entity.id
_entity.type
_entity.pdbx_description
1 polymer ?
#
loop_
_entity_poly.entity_id
_entity_poly.type
_entity_poly.pdbx_seq_one_letter_code
_entity_poly.pdbx_strand_id
1 'polypeptide(L)'
;MKKISILLLALLLSAGTFGQSRKYMSQFSHMQGYFNPALTAYEGTMVKGLVRNQWAGWEGAPKMNFVSAELDLANLGGSSDLGKNAIGVNLLSDEYGAFTESELILSYATRIQVSEKAGLRMGAGLNINSIRLDGTRLTTEQANDPTLAQYVGGFSDMNILDLNIGMSVTHPDYYVSYAVHNVNEGSISSGDIFMDKKPRVGIAQAGYRNRFTEKVTLITNAMWRTQSDLPANVEFNMKFLFRDKFWVGGGHRVDYANNAQVGVLLGKLRFGYVYEWPMLQSYLLPNQTHEFMVSMRLFGGNATIW
;
A
#
# COMPACT_ATOMS: atom_id res chain seq x y z
N MET A 1 41.25 24.87 16.77
CA MET A 1 40.95 24.00 15.64
C MET A 1 40.17 22.74 16.05
N LYS A 2 40.57 21.96 17.05
CA LYS A 2 39.82 20.72 17.48
C LYS A 2 38.36 20.94 17.91
N LYS A 3 38.03 22.11 18.52
CA LYS A 3 36.64 22.40 18.96
C LYS A 3 35.72 22.74 17.78
N ILE A 4 36.23 23.33 16.69
CA ILE A 4 35.45 23.63 15.48
C ILE A 4 35.17 22.35 14.69
N SER A 5 36.12 21.42 14.68
CA SER A 5 35.91 20.09 14.03
C SER A 5 34.85 19.25 14.72
N ILE A 6 34.75 19.33 16.04
CA ILE A 6 33.70 18.61 16.81
C ILE A 6 32.32 19.24 16.57
N LEU A 7 32.25 20.59 16.46
CA LEU A 7 30.99 21.28 16.15
C LEU A 7 30.50 20.98 14.73
N LEU A 8 31.42 20.91 13.76
CA LEU A 8 31.11 20.50 12.39
C LEU A 8 30.69 19.03 12.30
N LEU A 9 31.29 18.15 13.09
CA LEU A 9 30.91 16.73 13.17
C LEU A 9 29.54 16.57 13.83
N ALA A 10 29.22 17.36 14.87
CA ALA A 10 27.90 17.37 15.50
C ALA A 10 26.80 17.92 14.60
N LEU A 11 27.11 18.92 13.75
CA LEU A 11 26.18 19.44 12.73
C LEU A 11 25.91 18.46 11.59
N LEU A 12 26.86 17.57 11.27
CA LEU A 12 26.67 16.50 10.28
C LEU A 12 25.86 15.31 10.82
N LEU A 13 25.71 15.20 12.14
CA LEU A 13 24.92 14.15 12.80
C LEU A 13 23.45 14.54 13.03
N SER A 14 23.06 15.77 12.75
CA SER A 14 21.67 16.22 12.76
C SER A 14 20.94 15.95 11.43
N ALA A 15 21.19 14.80 10.80
CA ALA A 15 20.31 14.29 9.76
C ALA A 15 18.96 13.99 10.41
N GLY A 16 17.92 14.74 10.02
CA GLY A 16 16.59 14.60 10.59
C GLY A 16 16.12 13.16 10.53
N THR A 17 15.92 12.56 11.70
CA THR A 17 15.28 11.25 11.83
C THR A 17 13.81 11.46 11.57
N PHE A 18 13.37 11.20 10.34
CA PHE A 18 11.95 11.14 10.03
C PHE A 18 11.39 9.83 10.63
N GLY A 19 10.82 9.92 11.83
CA GLY A 19 10.25 8.78 12.56
C GLY A 19 8.86 8.35 12.10
N GLN A 20 8.36 8.84 10.96
CA GLN A 20 7.02 8.48 10.49
C GLN A 20 7.05 7.19 9.69
N SER A 21 6.28 6.20 10.13
CA SER A 21 6.09 4.94 9.41
C SER A 21 5.13 5.17 8.23
N ARG A 22 5.54 4.74 7.04
CA ARG A 22 4.64 4.61 5.88
C ARG A 22 4.08 3.21 5.79
N LYS A 23 2.82 3.11 5.36
CA LYS A 23 2.22 1.83 5.00
C LYS A 23 2.84 1.30 3.71
N TYR A 24 3.61 0.23 3.82
CA TYR A 24 4.25 -0.43 2.68
C TYR A 24 3.62 -1.79 2.43
N MET A 25 3.36 -2.10 1.17
CA MET A 25 2.98 -3.42 0.70
C MET A 25 3.89 -3.78 -0.46
N SER A 26 4.79 -4.75 -0.28
CA SER A 26 5.72 -5.16 -1.34
C SER A 26 4.99 -5.85 -2.50
N GLN A 27 3.81 -6.39 -2.24
CA GLN A 27 2.91 -6.95 -3.25
C GLN A 27 1.88 -5.93 -3.77
N PHE A 28 2.25 -4.65 -3.87
CA PHE A 28 1.36 -3.56 -4.28
C PHE A 28 0.66 -3.81 -5.62
N SER A 29 1.31 -4.52 -6.54
CA SER A 29 0.73 -4.84 -7.85
C SER A 29 -0.46 -5.80 -7.77
N HIS A 30 -0.65 -6.51 -6.66
CA HIS A 30 -1.84 -7.33 -6.41
C HIS A 30 -2.94 -6.56 -5.66
N MET A 31 -2.59 -5.44 -4.99
CA MET A 31 -3.50 -4.61 -4.19
C MET A 31 -3.82 -3.27 -4.86
N GLN A 32 -3.90 -3.26 -6.18
CA GLN A 32 -3.99 -2.05 -7.02
C GLN A 32 -5.18 -1.16 -6.64
N GLY A 33 -6.36 -1.74 -6.34
CA GLY A 33 -7.57 -0.99 -5.98
C GLY A 33 -7.44 -0.20 -4.67
N TYR A 34 -6.54 -0.62 -3.76
CA TYR A 34 -6.22 0.14 -2.55
C TYR A 34 -5.42 1.41 -2.89
N PHE A 35 -4.41 1.29 -3.75
CA PHE A 35 -3.54 2.41 -4.12
C PHE A 35 -4.18 3.37 -5.13
N ASN A 36 -5.14 2.89 -5.92
CA ASN A 36 -5.82 3.74 -6.91
C ASN A 36 -7.28 3.26 -7.09
N PRO A 37 -8.28 4.06 -6.69
CA PRO A 37 -9.68 3.68 -6.83
C PRO A 37 -10.09 3.41 -8.28
N ALA A 38 -9.43 4.00 -9.28
CA ALA A 38 -9.71 3.71 -10.70
C ALA A 38 -9.35 2.26 -11.10
N LEU A 39 -8.50 1.58 -10.32
CA LEU A 39 -8.11 0.19 -10.54
C LEU A 39 -8.97 -0.82 -9.75
N THR A 40 -10.01 -0.38 -9.07
CA THR A 40 -10.98 -1.27 -8.41
C THR A 40 -11.55 -2.26 -9.42
N ALA A 41 -11.51 -3.55 -9.08
CA ALA A 41 -11.89 -4.68 -9.92
C ALA A 41 -11.24 -4.69 -11.33
N TYR A 42 -10.05 -4.10 -11.48
CA TYR A 42 -9.30 -4.15 -12.74
C TYR A 42 -8.95 -5.58 -13.14
N GLU A 43 -8.63 -6.42 -12.18
CA GLU A 43 -8.42 -7.85 -12.40
C GLU A 43 -9.73 -8.68 -12.37
N GLY A 44 -10.90 -8.05 -12.28
CA GLY A 44 -12.22 -8.66 -12.13
C GLY A 44 -12.68 -8.76 -10.68
N THR A 45 -13.79 -9.49 -10.46
CA THR A 45 -14.38 -9.68 -9.12
C THR A 45 -13.51 -10.59 -8.27
N MET A 46 -12.98 -10.05 -7.17
CA MET A 46 -12.01 -10.72 -6.31
C MET A 46 -12.19 -10.39 -4.84
N VAL A 47 -11.79 -11.34 -4.00
CA VAL A 47 -11.48 -11.09 -2.59
C VAL A 47 -9.98 -11.28 -2.40
N LYS A 48 -9.35 -10.38 -1.65
CA LYS A 48 -7.91 -10.36 -1.43
C LYS A 48 -7.62 -10.18 0.06
N GLY A 49 -6.60 -10.84 0.57
CA GLY A 49 -6.08 -10.66 1.91
C GLY A 49 -4.56 -10.56 1.89
N LEU A 50 -4.01 -9.73 2.77
CA LEU A 50 -2.58 -9.59 2.94
C LEU A 50 -2.26 -9.39 4.43
N VAL A 51 -1.22 -10.06 4.89
CA VAL A 51 -0.64 -9.87 6.23
C VAL A 51 0.83 -9.56 6.06
N ARG A 52 1.28 -8.49 6.73
CA ARG A 52 2.68 -8.06 6.73
C ARG A 52 3.17 -7.91 8.16
N ASN A 53 4.24 -8.62 8.49
CA ASN A 53 5.00 -8.49 9.73
C ASN A 53 6.33 -7.83 9.39
N GLN A 54 6.46 -6.55 9.66
CA GLN A 54 7.69 -5.81 9.44
C GLN A 54 8.60 -5.96 10.66
N TRP A 55 9.90 -6.13 10.44
CA TRP A 55 10.91 -6.32 11.51
C TRP A 55 10.52 -7.41 12.49
N ALA A 56 10.21 -8.58 11.97
CA ALA A 56 9.68 -9.71 12.73
C ALA A 56 10.54 -10.05 13.94
N GLY A 57 9.90 -10.14 15.12
CA GLY A 57 10.55 -10.42 16.41
C GLY A 57 10.86 -9.18 17.25
N TRP A 58 10.68 -7.96 16.72
CA TRP A 58 10.82 -6.74 17.51
C TRP A 58 9.52 -6.42 18.26
N GLU A 59 9.67 -5.96 19.50
CA GLU A 59 8.55 -5.46 20.29
C GLU A 59 8.04 -4.13 19.68
N GLY A 60 6.71 -4.01 19.53
CA GLY A 60 6.11 -2.83 18.89
C GLY A 60 6.36 -2.71 17.39
N ALA A 61 6.95 -3.72 16.75
CA ALA A 61 7.18 -3.74 15.31
C ALA A 61 5.87 -3.63 14.50
N PRO A 62 5.89 -2.95 13.33
CA PRO A 62 4.68 -2.76 12.54
C PRO A 62 4.06 -4.07 12.07
N LYS A 63 2.74 -4.19 12.23
CA LYS A 63 1.92 -5.31 11.76
C LYS A 63 0.75 -4.78 10.98
N MET A 64 0.64 -5.21 9.73
CA MET A 64 -0.44 -4.80 8.83
C MET A 64 -1.30 -5.99 8.45
N ASN A 65 -2.60 -5.81 8.55
CA ASN A 65 -3.62 -6.73 8.05
C ASN A 65 -4.47 -5.98 7.02
N PHE A 66 -4.67 -6.58 5.88
CA PHE A 66 -5.44 -5.99 4.79
C PHE A 66 -6.42 -7.00 4.22
N VAL A 67 -7.65 -6.57 3.97
CA VAL A 67 -8.68 -7.32 3.27
C VAL A 67 -9.35 -6.43 2.24
N SER A 68 -9.58 -6.96 1.05
CA SER A 68 -10.30 -6.26 -0.03
C SER A 68 -11.34 -7.16 -0.65
N ALA A 69 -12.49 -6.60 -0.96
CA ALA A 69 -13.51 -7.21 -1.81
C ALA A 69 -13.81 -6.25 -2.96
N GLU A 70 -13.62 -6.73 -4.17
CA GLU A 70 -13.81 -5.95 -5.41
C GLU A 70 -14.84 -6.65 -6.29
N LEU A 71 -15.82 -5.91 -6.78
CA LEU A 71 -16.93 -6.41 -7.58
C LEU A 71 -17.07 -5.64 -8.89
N ASP A 72 -16.92 -6.33 -9.99
CA ASP A 72 -17.32 -5.87 -11.31
C ASP A 72 -18.85 -6.03 -11.45
N LEU A 73 -19.55 -4.90 -11.58
CA LEU A 73 -21.02 -4.89 -11.60
C LEU A 73 -21.61 -5.61 -12.82
N ALA A 74 -20.87 -5.77 -13.90
CA ALA A 74 -21.28 -6.59 -15.04
C ALA A 74 -21.51 -8.06 -14.66
N ASN A 75 -20.82 -8.57 -13.66
CA ASN A 75 -21.02 -9.93 -13.17
C ASN A 75 -22.39 -10.16 -12.53
N LEU A 76 -23.03 -9.10 -12.00
CA LEU A 76 -24.38 -9.18 -11.41
C LEU A 76 -25.48 -9.09 -12.47
N GLY A 77 -25.26 -8.30 -13.52
CA GLY A 77 -26.25 -8.03 -14.56
C GLY A 77 -26.18 -8.95 -15.78
N GLY A 78 -25.25 -9.92 -15.81
CA GLY A 78 -25.03 -10.78 -17.00
C GLY A 78 -24.57 -10.01 -18.24
N SER A 79 -24.06 -8.79 -18.07
CA SER A 79 -23.54 -7.95 -19.16
C SER A 79 -22.21 -8.48 -19.66
N SER A 80 -21.99 -8.40 -20.98
CA SER A 80 -20.70 -8.70 -21.58
C SER A 80 -19.66 -7.57 -21.41
N ASP A 81 -20.09 -6.38 -20.93
CA ASP A 81 -19.25 -5.17 -20.79
C ASP A 81 -18.47 -5.18 -19.46
N LEU A 82 -17.64 -6.20 -19.29
CA LEU A 82 -16.83 -6.41 -18.10
C LEU A 82 -15.89 -5.21 -17.84
N GLY A 83 -15.80 -4.84 -16.57
CA GLY A 83 -14.92 -3.77 -16.09
C GLY A 83 -15.43 -2.35 -16.35
N LYS A 84 -16.68 -2.17 -16.86
CA LYS A 84 -17.25 -0.86 -17.10
C LYS A 84 -17.52 -0.11 -15.80
N ASN A 85 -18.18 -0.76 -14.85
CA ASN A 85 -18.47 -0.19 -13.54
C ASN A 85 -18.08 -1.20 -12.46
N ALA A 86 -17.40 -0.74 -11.43
CA ALA A 86 -16.94 -1.57 -10.34
C ALA A 86 -17.08 -0.87 -9.00
N ILE A 87 -17.29 -1.65 -7.96
CA ILE A 87 -17.25 -1.20 -6.57
C ILE A 87 -16.23 -2.02 -5.79
N GLY A 88 -15.70 -1.42 -4.74
CA GLY A 88 -14.72 -2.08 -3.88
C GLY A 88 -14.82 -1.62 -2.44
N VAL A 89 -14.48 -2.53 -1.54
CA VAL A 89 -14.31 -2.27 -0.12
C VAL A 89 -12.93 -2.73 0.27
N ASN A 90 -12.14 -1.84 0.86
CA ASN A 90 -10.82 -2.16 1.39
C ASN A 90 -10.82 -1.88 2.90
N LEU A 91 -10.35 -2.84 3.67
CA LEU A 91 -10.14 -2.75 5.11
C LEU A 91 -8.66 -2.93 5.38
N LEU A 92 -8.06 -2.00 6.10
CA LEU A 92 -6.68 -2.07 6.51
C LEU A 92 -6.58 -1.78 8.00
N SER A 93 -5.79 -2.56 8.72
CA SER A 93 -5.38 -2.31 10.10
C SER A 93 -3.86 -2.35 10.15
N ASP A 94 -3.25 -1.27 10.64
CA ASP A 94 -1.81 -1.11 10.76
C ASP A 94 -1.46 -0.72 12.19
N GLU A 95 -0.70 -1.57 12.87
CA GLU A 95 -0.20 -1.34 14.22
C GLU A 95 1.27 -0.97 14.16
N TYR A 96 1.67 0.15 14.77
CA TYR A 96 3.07 0.57 14.84
C TYR A 96 3.33 1.35 16.14
N GLY A 97 4.19 0.80 16.98
CA GLY A 97 4.46 1.36 18.31
C GLY A 97 3.20 1.46 19.16
N ALA A 98 2.86 2.66 19.60
CA ALA A 98 1.66 2.96 20.38
C ALA A 98 0.43 3.27 19.50
N PHE A 99 0.56 3.29 18.19
CA PHE A 99 -0.53 3.64 17.27
C PHE A 99 -1.15 2.41 16.63
N THR A 100 -2.47 2.45 16.50
CA THR A 100 -3.25 1.53 15.66
C THR A 100 -4.07 2.36 14.69
N GLU A 101 -3.83 2.21 13.40
CA GLU A 101 -4.59 2.87 12.35
C GLU A 101 -5.48 1.87 11.63
N SER A 102 -6.78 2.17 11.52
CA SER A 102 -7.77 1.37 10.81
C SER A 102 -8.39 2.19 9.68
N GLU A 103 -8.34 1.69 8.46
CA GLU A 103 -8.93 2.34 7.28
C GLU A 103 -10.03 1.47 6.68
N LEU A 104 -11.16 2.10 6.38
CA LEU A 104 -12.21 1.58 5.51
C LEU A 104 -12.30 2.47 4.29
N ILE A 105 -12.01 1.92 3.10
CA ILE A 105 -12.12 2.64 1.83
C ILE A 105 -13.23 2.00 0.99
N LEU A 106 -14.27 2.79 0.69
CA LEU A 106 -15.33 2.44 -0.23
C LEU A 106 -15.05 3.08 -1.59
N SER A 107 -14.84 2.27 -2.62
CA SER A 107 -14.40 2.72 -3.93
C SER A 107 -15.44 2.45 -5.01
N TYR A 108 -15.55 3.38 -5.96
CA TYR A 108 -16.25 3.20 -7.22
C TYR A 108 -15.32 3.52 -8.39
N ALA A 109 -15.36 2.69 -9.41
CA ALA A 109 -14.59 2.89 -10.65
C ALA A 109 -15.49 2.74 -11.87
N THR A 110 -15.20 3.54 -12.90
CA THR A 110 -15.82 3.40 -14.21
C THR A 110 -14.77 3.36 -15.31
N ARG A 111 -15.06 2.64 -16.40
CA ARG A 111 -14.19 2.54 -17.58
C ARG A 111 -14.90 3.07 -18.82
N ILE A 112 -14.17 3.90 -19.55
CA ILE A 112 -14.54 4.36 -20.89
C ILE A 112 -13.61 3.67 -21.89
N GLN A 113 -14.16 2.96 -22.87
CA GLN A 113 -13.37 2.34 -23.93
C GLN A 113 -12.84 3.45 -24.86
N VAL A 114 -11.52 3.52 -25.00
CA VAL A 114 -10.85 4.54 -25.84
C VAL A 114 -10.42 3.94 -27.19
N SER A 115 -10.08 2.67 -27.21
CA SER A 115 -9.78 1.90 -28.41
C SER A 115 -10.18 0.44 -28.21
N GLU A 116 -10.00 -0.42 -29.23
CA GLU A 116 -10.30 -1.86 -29.14
C GLU A 116 -9.65 -2.55 -27.93
N LYS A 117 -8.46 -2.10 -27.53
CA LYS A 117 -7.67 -2.72 -26.45
C LYS A 117 -7.42 -1.80 -25.25
N ALA A 118 -7.59 -0.49 -25.40
CA ALA A 118 -7.29 0.46 -24.35
C ALA A 118 -8.55 1.08 -23.74
N GLY A 119 -8.56 1.20 -22.42
CA GLY A 119 -9.61 1.85 -21.66
C GLY A 119 -9.04 2.93 -20.73
N LEU A 120 -9.75 4.04 -20.63
CA LEU A 120 -9.55 5.05 -19.61
C LEU A 120 -10.45 4.69 -18.42
N ARG A 121 -9.87 4.59 -17.25
CA ARG A 121 -10.59 4.33 -16.00
C ARG A 121 -10.50 5.55 -15.10
N MET A 122 -11.59 5.86 -14.42
CA MET A 122 -11.68 6.89 -13.39
C MET A 122 -12.27 6.27 -12.14
N GLY A 123 -11.85 6.74 -10.97
CA GLY A 123 -12.36 6.22 -9.72
C GLY A 123 -12.33 7.25 -8.61
N ALA A 124 -13.24 7.06 -7.66
CA ALA A 124 -13.28 7.78 -6.41
C ALA A 124 -13.46 6.82 -5.25
N GLY A 125 -12.90 7.17 -4.10
CA GLY A 125 -12.98 6.39 -2.87
C GLY A 125 -13.29 7.29 -1.68
N LEU A 126 -14.22 6.86 -0.83
CA LEU A 126 -14.46 7.45 0.48
C LEU A 126 -13.57 6.72 1.48
N ASN A 127 -12.68 7.45 2.14
CA ASN A 127 -11.76 6.92 3.14
C ASN A 127 -12.21 7.31 4.55
N ILE A 128 -12.60 6.33 5.34
CA ILE A 128 -12.91 6.47 6.76
C ILE A 128 -11.72 5.89 7.52
N ASN A 129 -11.00 6.74 8.22
CA ASN A 129 -9.79 6.38 8.94
C ASN A 129 -9.98 6.63 10.44
N SER A 130 -9.63 5.64 11.25
CA SER A 130 -9.60 5.75 12.71
C SER A 130 -8.19 5.50 13.20
N ILE A 131 -7.64 6.44 13.95
CA ILE A 131 -6.30 6.36 14.52
C ILE A 131 -6.46 6.35 16.04
N ARG A 132 -5.99 5.26 16.66
CA ARG A 132 -5.95 5.12 18.12
C ARG A 132 -4.52 5.25 18.61
N LEU A 133 -4.34 6.05 19.64
CA LEU A 133 -3.12 6.15 20.42
C LEU A 133 -3.33 5.42 21.77
N ASP A 134 -2.50 4.43 22.02
CA ASP A 134 -2.44 3.72 23.29
C ASP A 134 -1.40 4.40 24.20
N GLY A 135 -1.84 5.27 25.07
CA GLY A 135 -0.99 6.00 26.01
C GLY A 135 -0.36 5.13 27.09
N THR A 136 -0.81 3.88 27.27
CA THR A 136 -0.18 2.94 28.21
C THR A 136 1.14 2.40 27.67
N ARG A 137 1.35 2.49 26.36
CA ARG A 137 2.57 2.07 25.64
C ARG A 137 3.56 3.22 25.42
N LEU A 138 3.20 4.44 25.82
CA LEU A 138 4.09 5.60 25.71
C LEU A 138 5.14 5.52 26.82
N THR A 139 6.40 5.62 26.42
CA THR A 139 7.53 5.79 27.33
C THR A 139 8.15 7.16 27.09
N THR A 140 8.40 7.91 28.16
CA THR A 140 9.06 9.22 28.09
C THR A 140 10.43 9.14 28.74
N GLU A 141 11.45 9.66 28.08
CA GLU A 141 12.78 9.87 28.70
C GLU A 141 12.73 11.01 29.73
N GLN A 142 11.80 11.95 29.58
CA GLN A 142 11.55 13.04 30.51
C GLN A 142 10.28 12.77 31.33
N ALA A 143 10.45 12.54 32.62
CA ALA A 143 9.33 12.44 33.57
C ALA A 143 8.62 13.77 33.67
N ASN A 144 7.59 14.11 33.03
CA ASN A 144 6.78 15.33 32.97
C ASN A 144 6.86 16.09 31.63
N ASP A 145 6.95 15.39 30.50
CA ASP A 145 6.71 16.02 29.21
C ASP A 145 5.24 16.48 29.14
N PRO A 146 4.97 17.82 29.12
CA PRO A 146 3.61 18.34 29.14
C PRO A 146 2.82 17.97 27.86
N THR A 147 3.51 17.68 26.75
CA THR A 147 2.89 17.28 25.48
C THR A 147 2.32 15.86 25.58
N LEU A 148 3.01 14.97 26.28
CA LEU A 148 2.60 13.58 26.42
C LEU A 148 1.73 13.35 27.67
N ALA A 149 1.82 14.22 28.69
CA ALA A 149 1.12 14.04 29.97
C ALA A 149 -0.41 13.84 29.82
N GLN A 150 -1.01 14.47 28.81
CA GLN A 150 -2.45 14.33 28.53
C GLN A 150 -2.84 12.98 27.92
N TYR A 151 -1.88 12.21 27.36
CA TYR A 151 -2.12 10.93 26.69
C TYR A 151 -1.64 9.73 27.51
N VAL A 152 -0.72 9.93 28.46
CA VAL A 152 -0.14 8.84 29.25
C VAL A 152 -1.20 8.13 30.08
N GLY A 153 -1.24 6.79 29.95
CA GLY A 153 -2.13 5.93 30.72
C GLY A 153 -3.57 5.84 30.22
N GLY A 154 -3.91 6.51 29.12
CA GLY A 154 -5.24 6.50 28.50
C GLY A 154 -5.22 6.07 27.05
N PHE A 155 -6.40 6.09 26.43
CA PHE A 155 -6.56 5.90 24.98
C PHE A 155 -7.10 7.20 24.40
N SER A 156 -6.58 7.57 23.20
CA SER A 156 -7.10 8.69 22.42
C SER A 156 -7.44 8.21 21.03
N ASP A 157 -8.64 8.54 20.57
CA ASP A 157 -9.16 8.11 19.28
C ASP A 157 -9.46 9.33 18.40
N MET A 158 -8.89 9.35 17.19
CA MET A 158 -9.15 10.36 16.17
C MET A 158 -9.74 9.70 14.93
N ASN A 159 -10.87 10.21 14.46
CA ASN A 159 -11.52 9.73 13.24
C ASN A 159 -11.42 10.79 12.14
N ILE A 160 -11.11 10.37 10.94
CA ILE A 160 -10.92 11.22 9.76
C ILE A 160 -11.76 10.68 8.61
N LEU A 161 -12.52 11.56 7.97
CA LEU A 161 -13.21 11.30 6.72
C LEU A 161 -12.49 12.01 5.58
N ASP A 162 -12.04 11.25 4.58
CA ASP A 162 -11.27 11.78 3.46
C ASP A 162 -11.71 11.19 2.12
N LEU A 163 -11.24 11.76 1.03
CA LEU A 163 -11.51 11.32 -0.32
C LEU A 163 -10.24 10.90 -1.03
N ASN A 164 -10.35 9.84 -1.82
CA ASN A 164 -9.32 9.40 -2.74
C ASN A 164 -9.88 9.51 -4.17
N ILE A 165 -9.08 10.01 -5.10
CA ILE A 165 -9.44 10.07 -6.52
C ILE A 165 -8.33 9.45 -7.36
N GLY A 166 -8.69 8.90 -8.51
CA GLY A 166 -7.71 8.29 -9.38
C GLY A 166 -8.15 8.19 -10.82
N MET A 167 -7.15 8.03 -11.68
CA MET A 167 -7.32 7.74 -13.09
C MET A 167 -6.29 6.71 -13.55
N SER A 168 -6.62 5.98 -14.61
CA SER A 168 -5.73 4.97 -15.17
C SER A 168 -6.03 4.75 -16.64
N VAL A 169 -4.97 4.57 -17.43
CA VAL A 169 -5.06 3.99 -18.77
C VAL A 169 -4.67 2.53 -18.66
N THR A 170 -5.54 1.66 -19.14
CA THR A 170 -5.37 0.20 -19.03
C THR A 170 -5.40 -0.45 -20.42
N HIS A 171 -4.50 -1.41 -20.62
CA HIS A 171 -4.35 -2.24 -21.80
C HIS A 171 -4.10 -3.69 -21.34
N PRO A 172 -4.33 -4.73 -22.16
CA PRO A 172 -3.98 -6.11 -21.78
C PRO A 172 -2.53 -6.33 -21.36
N ASP A 173 -1.59 -5.55 -21.92
CA ASP A 173 -0.16 -5.72 -21.70
C ASP A 173 0.47 -4.66 -20.79
N TYR A 174 -0.21 -3.54 -20.53
CA TYR A 174 0.31 -2.49 -19.66
C TYR A 174 -0.81 -1.69 -19.00
N TYR A 175 -0.47 -1.04 -17.92
CA TYR A 175 -1.29 0.03 -17.34
C TYR A 175 -0.39 1.16 -16.84
N VAL A 176 -0.95 2.36 -16.81
CA VAL A 176 -0.37 3.53 -16.15
C VAL A 176 -1.50 4.20 -15.37
N SER A 177 -1.22 4.56 -14.15
CA SER A 177 -2.23 5.14 -13.27
C SER A 177 -1.66 6.21 -12.34
N TYR A 178 -2.53 7.15 -11.96
CA TYR A 178 -2.23 8.16 -10.95
C TYR A 178 -3.42 8.32 -10.02
N ALA A 179 -3.13 8.43 -8.73
CA ALA A 179 -4.13 8.67 -7.70
C ALA A 179 -3.64 9.72 -6.71
N VAL A 180 -4.60 10.41 -6.10
CA VAL A 180 -4.37 11.28 -4.94
C VAL A 180 -5.23 10.76 -3.80
N HIS A 181 -4.59 10.39 -2.71
CA HIS A 181 -5.24 10.06 -1.45
C HIS A 181 -5.27 11.27 -0.52
N ASN A 182 -6.22 11.27 0.39
CA ASN A 182 -6.42 12.32 1.38
C ASN A 182 -6.59 13.70 0.73
N VAL A 183 -7.51 13.82 -0.23
CA VAL A 183 -7.73 15.04 -1.04
C VAL A 183 -8.07 16.24 -0.16
N ASN A 184 -8.83 16.04 0.90
CA ASN A 184 -9.21 17.07 1.87
C ASN A 184 -8.28 17.15 3.08
N GLU A 185 -7.11 16.46 3.06
CA GLU A 185 -6.03 16.58 4.05
C GLU A 185 -6.48 16.38 5.50
N GLY A 186 -7.48 15.52 5.73
CA GLY A 186 -8.00 15.26 7.08
C GLY A 186 -8.81 16.40 7.67
N SER A 187 -9.28 17.36 6.86
CA SER A 187 -10.04 18.53 7.35
C SER A 187 -11.38 18.17 8.00
N ILE A 188 -11.93 16.98 7.68
CA ILE A 188 -13.12 16.45 8.35
C ILE A 188 -12.65 15.41 9.37
N SER A 189 -12.53 15.83 10.62
CA SER A 189 -12.06 15.00 11.73
C SER A 189 -12.93 15.15 12.97
N SER A 190 -12.90 14.14 13.84
CA SER A 190 -13.62 14.11 15.11
C SER A 190 -12.88 13.25 16.13
N GLY A 191 -13.22 13.41 17.42
CA GLY A 191 -12.56 12.75 18.54
C GLY A 191 -11.40 13.57 19.10
N ASP A 192 -10.39 12.90 19.63
CA ASP A 192 -9.19 13.54 20.20
C ASP A 192 -8.25 13.94 19.08
N ILE A 193 -8.21 15.21 18.72
CA ILE A 193 -7.41 15.69 17.60
C ILE A 193 -5.95 15.85 18.08
N PHE A 194 -5.11 14.88 17.77
CA PHE A 194 -3.67 14.89 18.06
C PHE A 194 -2.78 15.02 16.80
N MET A 195 -3.40 15.19 15.62
CA MET A 195 -2.74 15.53 14.37
C MET A 195 -3.48 16.67 13.69
N ASP A 196 -2.75 17.71 13.27
CA ASP A 196 -3.35 18.88 12.62
C ASP A 196 -3.83 18.58 11.20
N LYS A 197 -3.11 17.71 10.48
CA LYS A 197 -3.39 17.38 9.08
C LYS A 197 -2.99 15.95 8.76
N LYS A 198 -3.74 15.35 7.83
CA LYS A 198 -3.33 14.12 7.14
C LYS A 198 -2.86 14.49 5.73
N PRO A 199 -1.54 14.45 5.44
CA PRO A 199 -1.03 14.98 4.18
C PRO A 199 -1.60 14.25 2.96
N ARG A 200 -1.74 14.97 1.85
CA ARG A 200 -2.04 14.37 0.54
C ARG A 200 -0.93 13.42 0.12
N VAL A 201 -1.33 12.29 -0.44
CA VAL A 201 -0.40 11.31 -0.99
C VAL A 201 -0.67 11.14 -2.48
N GLY A 202 0.30 11.53 -3.31
CA GLY A 202 0.30 11.24 -4.74
C GLY A 202 0.88 9.85 -4.99
N ILE A 203 0.20 9.02 -5.79
CA ILE A 203 0.62 7.66 -6.10
C ILE A 203 0.55 7.44 -7.61
N ALA A 204 1.71 7.29 -8.25
CA ALA A 204 1.79 6.85 -9.63
C ALA A 204 2.17 5.37 -9.67
N GLN A 205 1.49 4.60 -10.53
CA GLN A 205 1.81 3.19 -10.76
C GLN A 205 1.86 2.90 -12.25
N ALA A 206 2.76 2.00 -12.63
CA ALA A 206 2.83 1.46 -13.97
C ALA A 206 3.13 -0.04 -13.90
N GLY A 207 2.55 -0.79 -14.82
CA GLY A 207 2.85 -2.21 -14.99
C GLY A 207 2.97 -2.56 -16.46
N TYR A 208 3.85 -3.49 -16.75
CA TYR A 208 4.04 -4.05 -18.08
C TYR A 208 4.16 -5.56 -17.99
N ARG A 209 3.51 -6.25 -18.92
CA ARG A 209 3.49 -7.69 -19.01
C ARG A 209 3.82 -8.12 -20.44
N ASN A 210 4.77 -9.05 -20.58
CA ASN A 210 5.15 -9.59 -21.87
C ASN A 210 5.32 -11.11 -21.77
N ARG A 211 4.66 -11.82 -22.67
CA ARG A 211 4.82 -13.27 -22.83
C ARG A 211 6.04 -13.54 -23.71
N PHE A 212 7.19 -13.88 -23.10
CA PHE A 212 8.41 -14.23 -23.83
C PHE A 212 8.31 -15.53 -24.60
N THR A 213 7.64 -16.52 -23.99
CA THR A 213 7.40 -17.83 -24.59
C THR A 213 6.01 -18.28 -24.20
N GLU A 214 5.51 -19.36 -24.78
CA GLU A 214 4.23 -19.97 -24.37
C GLU A 214 4.19 -20.35 -22.89
N LYS A 215 5.35 -20.50 -22.25
CA LYS A 215 5.49 -20.96 -20.87
C LYS A 215 5.94 -19.90 -19.88
N VAL A 216 6.43 -18.75 -20.35
CA VAL A 216 7.04 -17.72 -19.48
C VAL A 216 6.52 -16.34 -19.82
N THR A 217 5.93 -15.69 -18.84
CA THR A 217 5.51 -14.28 -18.91
C THR A 217 6.36 -13.46 -17.94
N LEU A 218 6.97 -12.39 -18.43
CA LEU A 218 7.59 -11.36 -17.60
C LEU A 218 6.53 -10.34 -17.18
N ILE A 219 6.57 -9.96 -15.91
CA ILE A 219 5.70 -8.94 -15.35
C ILE A 219 6.58 -7.96 -14.56
N THR A 220 6.50 -6.69 -14.88
CA THR A 220 7.20 -5.62 -14.18
C THR A 220 6.22 -4.58 -13.68
N ASN A 221 6.46 -4.07 -12.49
CA ASN A 221 5.63 -3.03 -11.90
C ASN A 221 6.52 -1.99 -11.24
N ALA A 222 6.09 -0.74 -11.30
CA ALA A 222 6.70 0.37 -10.61
C ALA A 222 5.64 1.16 -9.85
N MET A 223 6.01 1.69 -8.69
CA MET A 223 5.20 2.61 -7.92
C MET A 223 6.07 3.78 -7.45
N TRP A 224 5.57 4.98 -7.64
CA TRP A 224 6.13 6.21 -7.13
C TRP A 224 5.12 6.88 -6.20
N ARG A 225 5.55 7.17 -4.98
CA ARG A 225 4.70 7.79 -3.95
C ARG A 225 5.33 9.07 -3.46
N THR A 226 4.53 10.12 -3.41
CA THR A 226 4.92 11.43 -2.89
C THR A 226 4.00 11.87 -1.77
N GLN A 227 4.56 12.57 -0.81
CA GLN A 227 3.87 13.14 0.35
C GLN A 227 4.68 14.36 0.80
N SER A 228 4.00 15.43 1.27
CA SER A 228 4.67 16.71 1.54
C SER A 228 5.69 16.67 2.68
N ASP A 229 5.47 15.81 3.66
CA ASP A 229 6.25 15.69 4.90
C ASP A 229 7.28 14.56 4.89
N LEU A 230 7.34 13.77 3.82
CA LEU A 230 8.25 12.63 3.68
C LEU A 230 8.96 12.61 2.32
N PRO A 231 10.19 12.08 2.23
CA PRO A 231 10.87 11.89 0.96
C PRO A 231 10.03 11.06 -0.02
N ALA A 232 10.14 11.32 -1.32
CA ALA A 232 9.51 10.50 -2.33
C ALA A 232 9.99 9.05 -2.22
N ASN A 233 9.10 8.10 -2.45
CA ASN A 233 9.42 6.68 -2.42
C ASN A 233 9.19 6.05 -3.78
N VAL A 234 10.14 5.27 -4.24
CA VAL A 234 10.07 4.52 -5.50
C VAL A 234 10.24 3.05 -5.22
N GLU A 235 9.39 2.23 -5.80
CA GLU A 235 9.42 0.77 -5.65
C GLU A 235 9.25 0.09 -7.01
N PHE A 236 10.07 -0.93 -7.27
CA PHE A 236 10.05 -1.73 -8.50
C PHE A 236 9.89 -3.20 -8.15
N ASN A 237 9.07 -3.92 -8.93
CA ASN A 237 8.91 -5.35 -8.84
C ASN A 237 9.08 -5.98 -10.22
N MET A 238 9.75 -7.13 -10.27
CA MET A 238 9.87 -7.95 -11.47
C MET A 238 9.55 -9.39 -11.12
N LYS A 239 8.67 -10.01 -11.90
CA LYS A 239 8.21 -11.40 -11.71
C LYS A 239 8.27 -12.17 -13.02
N PHE A 240 8.68 -13.43 -12.94
CA PHE A 240 8.58 -14.41 -14.02
C PHE A 240 7.48 -15.40 -13.66
N LEU A 241 6.42 -15.39 -14.44
CA LEU A 241 5.28 -16.30 -14.31
C LEU A 241 5.48 -17.49 -15.25
N PHE A 242 5.50 -18.70 -14.68
CA PHE A 242 5.72 -19.95 -15.39
C PHE A 242 4.41 -20.71 -15.60
N ARG A 243 4.11 -21.02 -16.87
CA ARG A 243 2.94 -21.82 -17.29
C ARG A 243 1.61 -21.32 -16.66
N ASP A 244 1.51 -20.03 -16.39
CA ASP A 244 0.38 -19.41 -15.69
C ASP A 244 0.02 -20.10 -14.35
N LYS A 245 1.02 -20.71 -13.66
CA LYS A 245 0.81 -21.48 -12.43
C LYS A 245 1.61 -21.01 -11.22
N PHE A 246 2.85 -20.58 -11.40
CA PHE A 246 3.68 -20.07 -10.32
C PHE A 246 4.59 -18.96 -10.79
N TRP A 247 4.94 -18.06 -9.90
CA TRP A 247 5.88 -17.00 -10.20
C TRP A 247 7.01 -16.97 -9.16
N VAL A 248 8.15 -16.50 -9.64
CA VAL A 248 9.27 -16.08 -8.81
C VAL A 248 9.66 -14.67 -9.25
N GLY A 249 10.15 -13.86 -8.32
CA GLY A 249 10.51 -12.51 -8.63
C GLY A 249 11.27 -11.82 -7.52
N GLY A 250 11.49 -10.55 -7.69
CA GLY A 250 12.12 -9.70 -6.71
C GLY A 250 11.64 -8.28 -6.86
N GLY A 251 11.94 -7.47 -5.86
CA GLY A 251 11.62 -6.06 -5.84
C GLY A 251 12.70 -5.27 -5.11
N HIS A 252 12.68 -3.99 -5.40
CA HIS A 252 13.59 -3.01 -4.82
C HIS A 252 12.79 -1.77 -4.45
N ARG A 253 12.88 -1.37 -3.19
CA ARG A 253 12.41 -0.08 -2.71
C ARG A 253 13.64 0.79 -2.48
N VAL A 254 13.74 1.84 -3.29
CA VAL A 254 14.91 2.73 -3.31
C VAL A 254 15.20 3.24 -1.90
N ASP A 255 16.46 3.15 -1.47
CA ASP A 255 16.99 3.56 -0.16
C ASP A 255 16.45 2.79 1.06
N TYR A 256 15.58 1.79 0.88
CA TYR A 256 14.94 1.09 2.00
C TYR A 256 15.20 -0.40 2.05
N ALA A 257 14.81 -1.15 1.00
CA ALA A 257 14.81 -2.59 1.08
C ALA A 257 14.86 -3.27 -0.28
N ASN A 258 15.37 -4.51 -0.29
CA ASN A 258 15.16 -5.47 -1.37
C ASN A 258 14.21 -6.55 -0.92
N ASN A 259 13.55 -7.20 -1.88
CA ASN A 259 12.70 -8.34 -1.56
C ASN A 259 12.81 -9.46 -2.61
N ALA A 260 12.56 -10.68 -2.17
CA ALA A 260 12.32 -11.84 -3.01
C ALA A 260 10.86 -12.25 -2.91
N GLN A 261 10.26 -12.64 -4.04
CA GLN A 261 8.84 -12.93 -4.15
C GLN A 261 8.63 -14.31 -4.79
N VAL A 262 7.71 -15.06 -4.22
CA VAL A 262 7.25 -16.33 -4.81
C VAL A 262 5.72 -16.43 -4.68
N GLY A 263 5.09 -17.17 -5.58
CA GLY A 263 3.69 -17.46 -5.43
C GLY A 263 3.16 -18.48 -6.42
N VAL A 264 1.93 -18.90 -6.19
CA VAL A 264 1.28 -19.99 -6.92
C VAL A 264 -0.17 -19.63 -7.24
N LEU A 265 -0.62 -20.07 -8.43
CA LEU A 265 -2.00 -19.98 -8.88
C LEU A 265 -2.60 -21.39 -8.88
N LEU A 266 -3.63 -21.59 -8.08
CA LEU A 266 -4.39 -22.85 -7.95
C LEU A 266 -5.86 -22.60 -8.36
N GLY A 267 -6.13 -22.68 -9.66
CA GLY A 267 -7.45 -22.38 -10.21
C GLY A 267 -7.81 -20.90 -9.97
N LYS A 268 -8.81 -20.65 -9.12
CA LYS A 268 -9.26 -19.31 -8.76
C LYS A 268 -8.46 -18.67 -7.61
N LEU A 269 -7.63 -19.44 -6.92
CA LEU A 269 -6.84 -19.00 -5.77
C LEU A 269 -5.43 -18.61 -6.22
N ARG A 270 -4.91 -17.59 -5.55
CA ARG A 270 -3.50 -17.17 -5.64
C ARG A 270 -2.94 -17.05 -4.23
N PHE A 271 -1.73 -17.52 -4.06
CA PHE A 271 -0.96 -17.35 -2.83
C PHE A 271 0.36 -16.71 -3.19
N GLY A 272 0.73 -15.69 -2.45
CA GLY A 272 2.00 -14.98 -2.61
C GLY A 272 2.72 -14.84 -1.29
N TYR A 273 4.04 -14.93 -1.34
CA TYR A 273 4.90 -14.68 -0.20
C TYR A 273 6.06 -13.78 -0.62
N VAL A 274 6.38 -12.83 0.23
CA VAL A 274 7.53 -11.92 0.08
C VAL A 274 8.38 -12.00 1.34
N TYR A 275 9.66 -12.15 1.11
CA TYR A 275 10.71 -11.95 2.09
C TYR A 275 11.46 -10.66 1.75
N GLU A 276 11.44 -9.67 2.65
CA GLU A 276 12.08 -8.38 2.46
C GLU A 276 13.21 -8.21 3.48
N TRP A 277 14.35 -7.72 3.02
CA TRP A 277 15.50 -7.38 3.88
C TRP A 277 15.89 -5.92 3.69
N PRO A 278 16.23 -5.22 4.81
CA PRO A 278 16.59 -3.82 4.79
C PRO A 278 17.90 -3.58 4.05
N MET A 279 18.04 -2.38 3.48
CA MET A 279 19.25 -1.88 2.86
C MET A 279 19.72 -0.61 3.56
N LEU A 280 21.02 -0.26 3.36
CA LEU A 280 21.63 1.02 3.74
C LEU A 280 21.06 1.65 5.03
N GLN A 281 20.12 2.59 4.89
CA GLN A 281 19.56 3.33 6.03
C GLN A 281 18.74 2.46 7.00
N SER A 282 18.24 1.33 6.53
CA SER A 282 17.45 0.38 7.32
C SER A 282 18.26 -0.78 7.89
N TYR A 283 19.57 -0.89 7.58
CA TYR A 283 20.38 -2.04 8.00
C TYR A 283 20.57 -2.15 9.52
N LEU A 284 20.36 -1.09 10.25
CA LEU A 284 20.37 -1.06 11.71
C LEU A 284 19.16 -1.78 12.33
N LEU A 285 18.10 -1.99 11.54
CA LEU A 285 16.93 -2.73 11.98
C LEU A 285 17.19 -4.23 11.79
N PRO A 286 17.28 -5.00 12.88
CA PRO A 286 17.90 -6.32 12.86
C PRO A 286 17.07 -7.40 12.19
N ASN A 287 15.79 -7.16 11.92
CA ASN A 287 14.88 -8.22 11.53
C ASN A 287 14.27 -7.96 10.15
N GLN A 288 14.01 -9.05 9.45
CA GLN A 288 13.42 -9.09 8.13
C GLN A 288 11.91 -8.83 8.21
N THR A 289 11.33 -8.61 7.06
CA THR A 289 9.90 -8.44 6.89
C THR A 289 9.32 -9.61 6.09
N HIS A 290 8.20 -10.13 6.57
CA HIS A 290 7.45 -11.20 5.93
C HIS A 290 6.08 -10.67 5.50
N GLU A 291 5.70 -10.96 4.25
CA GLU A 291 4.39 -10.57 3.72
C GLU A 291 3.74 -11.78 3.03
N PHE A 292 2.53 -12.11 3.45
CA PHE A 292 1.72 -13.19 2.88
C PHE A 292 0.48 -12.60 2.21
N MET A 293 0.16 -13.08 1.03
CA MET A 293 -1.03 -12.69 0.28
C MET A 293 -1.82 -13.91 -0.14
N VAL A 294 -3.14 -13.80 -0.03
CA VAL A 294 -4.09 -14.70 -0.67
C VAL A 294 -5.09 -13.88 -1.47
N SER A 295 -5.46 -14.35 -2.64
CA SER A 295 -6.58 -13.77 -3.37
C SER A 295 -7.41 -14.85 -4.05
N MET A 296 -8.71 -14.61 -4.15
CA MET A 296 -9.66 -15.52 -4.77
C MET A 296 -10.51 -14.78 -5.79
N ARG A 297 -10.53 -15.30 -7.02
CA ARG A 297 -11.44 -14.84 -8.07
C ARG A 297 -12.80 -15.50 -7.87
N LEU A 298 -13.86 -14.70 -7.83
CA LEU A 298 -15.22 -15.23 -7.58
C LEU A 298 -15.90 -15.70 -8.86
N PHE A 299 -15.80 -14.94 -9.95
CA PHE A 299 -16.41 -15.28 -11.25
C PHE A 299 -15.38 -15.71 -12.29
N GLY A 300 -15.83 -16.44 -13.32
CA GLY A 300 -14.98 -17.02 -14.35
C GLY A 300 -14.21 -15.96 -15.16
N GLY A 301 -13.11 -16.41 -15.77
CA GLY A 301 -12.19 -15.63 -16.59
C GLY A 301 -10.76 -16.05 -16.29
N ASN A 302 -9.85 -15.88 -17.28
CA ASN A 302 -8.44 -16.16 -17.06
C ASN A 302 -7.84 -15.15 -16.08
N ALA A 303 -7.20 -15.66 -15.05
CA ALA A 303 -6.51 -14.82 -14.07
C ALA A 303 -5.31 -14.14 -14.74
N THR A 304 -5.44 -12.84 -14.96
CA THR A 304 -4.30 -11.98 -15.28
C THR A 304 -3.67 -11.55 -13.97
N ILE A 305 -2.37 -11.72 -13.78
CA ILE A 305 -1.63 -11.17 -12.66
C ILE A 305 -0.74 -10.03 -13.13
N TRP A 306 -0.54 -9.09 -12.22
CA TRP A 306 0.36 -7.95 -12.39
C TRP A 306 1.50 -7.96 -11.39
#